data_61cc515a0ea1cba732e19b6e0868f289
#
_entry.id   61cc515a0ea1cba732e19b6e0868f289
#
_cell.length_a   1.000
_cell.length_b   1.000
_cell.length_c   1.000
_cell.angle_alpha   90.00
_cell.angle_beta   90.00
_cell.angle_gamma   90.00
#
_symmetry.space_group_name_H-M   'P 1'
#
loop_
_entity.id
_entity.type
_entity.pdbx_description
1 polymer ?
#
loop_
_entity_poly.entity_id
_entity_poly.type
_entity_poly.pdbx_seq_one_letter_code
_entity_poly.pdbx_strand_id
1 'polypeptide(L)'
;MRTGIILAAGNNERFQRHYGSDFVKQRLQIEKQPLLIRIMNQLESLGCSRLVIVAGNHAHALKELTASKYTGNAKLTWVTNTSIERANGYSLHLGLQVWSQETNTEPPQDNELSQNLESTSASEPNTESYCHLVMSDHVYDEAFTKGVQEHLSKNLQGSTLFVDSKIDQIFDLDDATKVQHENGRLLSLGKSLMSYNAIDTGWFILDKKCKEIAEALEQHQRQFGVSSVVEAYLKHYPFYCQSIDSGRWQDVDNPAMFEAAQELFS
;
A
#
# COMPACT_ATOMS: atom_id res chain seq x y z
N MET A 1 -12.29 -0.19 -12.26
CA MET A 1 -10.81 -0.24 -12.51
C MET A 1 -10.09 -0.32 -11.18
N ARG A 2 -9.30 -1.40 -10.94
CA ARG A 2 -8.57 -1.57 -9.68
C ARG A 2 -7.32 -0.69 -9.67
N THR A 3 -7.09 0.02 -8.57
CA THR A 3 -5.96 0.96 -8.43
C THR A 3 -5.01 0.52 -7.33
N GLY A 4 -3.69 0.60 -7.60
CA GLY A 4 -2.64 0.51 -6.59
C GLY A 4 -2.04 1.88 -6.30
N ILE A 5 -1.94 2.25 -5.03
CA ILE A 5 -1.22 3.44 -4.54
C ILE A 5 0.12 2.98 -3.96
N ILE A 6 1.21 3.54 -4.46
CA ILE A 6 2.58 3.21 -4.03
C ILE A 6 3.18 4.44 -3.35
N LEU A 7 3.53 4.34 -2.07
CA LEU A 7 4.22 5.41 -1.35
C LEU A 7 5.73 5.30 -1.55
N ALA A 8 6.30 6.23 -2.29
CA ALA A 8 7.71 6.28 -2.66
C ALA A 8 8.37 7.64 -2.35
N ALA A 9 7.82 8.39 -1.39
CA ALA A 9 8.28 9.74 -1.05
C ALA A 9 9.27 9.80 0.12
N GLY A 10 9.71 8.66 0.66
CA GLY A 10 10.67 8.60 1.77
C GLY A 10 12.05 9.17 1.41
N ASN A 11 12.73 9.78 2.38
CA ASN A 11 14.03 10.46 2.19
C ASN A 11 15.23 9.53 2.02
N ASN A 12 15.09 8.23 2.28
CA ASN A 12 16.21 7.25 2.23
C ASN A 12 17.38 7.57 3.17
N GLU A 13 17.19 8.32 4.26
CA GLU A 13 18.26 8.88 5.11
C GLU A 13 19.22 7.82 5.64
N ARG A 14 18.71 6.64 6.06
CA ARG A 14 19.54 5.55 6.59
C ARG A 14 20.50 5.03 5.53
N PHE A 15 20.07 4.91 4.29
CA PHE A 15 20.92 4.51 3.16
C PHE A 15 21.85 5.63 2.71
N GLN A 16 21.39 6.88 2.68
CA GLN A 16 22.19 8.01 2.23
C GLN A 16 23.40 8.27 3.14
N ARG A 17 23.31 7.95 4.44
CA ARG A 17 24.46 7.99 5.37
C ARG A 17 25.58 7.05 4.95
N HIS A 18 25.28 5.95 4.25
CA HIS A 18 26.26 4.95 3.81
C HIS A 18 26.70 5.11 2.35
N TYR A 19 25.77 5.53 1.48
CA TYR A 19 25.98 5.51 0.02
C TYR A 19 25.91 6.89 -0.65
N GLY A 20 25.71 7.97 0.12
CA GLY A 20 25.64 9.35 -0.37
C GLY A 20 24.22 9.84 -0.68
N SER A 21 24.08 11.17 -0.85
CA SER A 21 22.80 11.88 -0.95
C SER A 21 21.93 11.47 -2.14
N ASP A 22 22.56 11.00 -3.22
CA ASP A 22 21.85 10.65 -4.45
C ASP A 22 21.35 9.20 -4.48
N PHE A 23 21.57 8.48 -3.39
CA PHE A 23 21.15 7.08 -3.29
C PHE A 23 19.62 6.96 -3.23
N VAL A 24 19.08 6.08 -4.08
CA VAL A 24 17.64 5.81 -4.19
C VAL A 24 17.37 4.33 -3.90
N LYS A 25 16.89 4.03 -2.68
CA LYS A 25 16.68 2.63 -2.22
C LYS A 25 15.75 1.81 -3.11
N GLN A 26 14.79 2.45 -3.79
CA GLN A 26 13.87 1.79 -4.71
C GLN A 26 14.56 1.22 -5.97
N ARG A 27 15.84 1.59 -6.22
CA ARG A 27 16.70 0.99 -7.26
C ARG A 27 17.43 -0.28 -6.81
N LEU A 28 17.47 -0.57 -5.51
CA LEU A 28 18.01 -1.83 -4.99
C LEU A 28 17.29 -3.01 -5.62
N GLN A 29 18.02 -4.09 -5.87
CA GLN A 29 17.51 -5.24 -6.60
C GLN A 29 17.44 -6.48 -5.71
N ILE A 30 16.29 -7.12 -5.69
CA ILE A 30 16.08 -8.47 -5.19
C ILE A 30 15.77 -9.35 -6.42
N GLU A 31 16.46 -10.48 -6.56
CA GLU A 31 16.33 -11.36 -7.74
C GLU A 31 16.44 -10.60 -9.08
N LYS A 32 17.40 -9.67 -9.17
CA LYS A 32 17.66 -8.82 -10.36
C LYS A 32 16.53 -7.82 -10.71
N GLN A 33 15.52 -7.68 -9.88
CA GLN A 33 14.41 -6.77 -10.10
C GLN A 33 14.45 -5.61 -9.08
N PRO A 34 14.43 -4.33 -9.52
CA PRO A 34 14.37 -3.19 -8.61
C PRO A 34 13.12 -3.22 -7.72
N LEU A 35 13.24 -2.80 -6.46
CA LEU A 35 12.13 -2.84 -5.48
C LEU A 35 10.85 -2.19 -6.03
N LEU A 36 10.94 -0.99 -6.59
CA LEU A 36 9.76 -0.31 -7.16
C LEU A 36 9.11 -1.12 -8.29
N ILE A 37 9.92 -1.66 -9.20
CA ILE A 37 9.40 -2.43 -10.34
C ILE A 37 8.75 -3.72 -9.87
N ARG A 38 9.31 -4.38 -8.84
CA ARG A 38 8.73 -5.58 -8.24
C ARG A 38 7.33 -5.31 -7.67
N ILE A 39 7.16 -4.24 -6.90
CA ILE A 39 5.85 -3.82 -6.37
C ILE A 39 4.86 -3.48 -7.50
N MET A 40 5.30 -2.77 -8.53
CA MET A 40 4.44 -2.42 -9.67
C MET A 40 3.91 -3.68 -10.37
N ASN A 41 4.80 -4.65 -10.64
CA ASN A 41 4.44 -5.92 -11.28
C ASN A 41 3.50 -6.76 -10.39
N GLN A 42 3.72 -6.79 -9.07
CA GLN A 42 2.85 -7.49 -8.13
C GLN A 42 1.44 -6.89 -8.10
N LEU A 43 1.32 -5.56 -8.04
CA LEU A 43 0.02 -4.90 -8.11
C LEU A 43 -0.70 -5.18 -9.43
N GLU A 44 0.02 -5.16 -10.55
CA GLU A 44 -0.56 -5.48 -11.86
C GLU A 44 -1.01 -6.95 -11.94
N SER A 45 -0.25 -7.89 -11.39
CA SER A 45 -0.65 -9.31 -11.31
C SER A 45 -1.92 -9.53 -10.47
N LEU A 46 -2.20 -8.65 -9.53
CA LEU A 46 -3.45 -8.61 -8.74
C LEU A 46 -4.61 -7.88 -9.46
N GLY A 47 -4.41 -7.51 -10.74
CA GLY A 47 -5.41 -6.88 -11.59
C GLY A 47 -5.50 -5.36 -11.42
N CYS A 48 -4.49 -4.70 -10.84
CA CYS A 48 -4.43 -3.25 -10.87
C CYS A 48 -4.09 -2.76 -12.28
N SER A 49 -5.04 -2.13 -12.93
CA SER A 49 -4.86 -1.51 -14.25
C SER A 49 -4.40 -0.05 -14.17
N ARG A 50 -4.28 0.48 -12.94
CA ARG A 50 -3.77 1.82 -12.65
C ARG A 50 -2.84 1.79 -11.44
N LEU A 51 -1.70 2.48 -11.54
CA LEU A 51 -0.76 2.68 -10.44
C LEU A 51 -0.56 4.17 -10.19
N VAL A 52 -0.85 4.61 -8.96
CA VAL A 52 -0.61 5.98 -8.48
C VAL A 52 0.67 5.94 -7.65
N ILE A 53 1.74 6.54 -8.16
CA ILE A 53 3.04 6.55 -7.49
C ILE A 53 3.25 7.92 -6.86
N VAL A 54 3.24 7.97 -5.52
CA VAL A 54 3.49 9.20 -4.77
C VAL A 54 4.97 9.27 -4.44
N ALA A 55 5.70 10.14 -5.12
CA ALA A 55 7.14 10.29 -5.01
C ALA A 55 7.51 11.65 -4.40
N GLY A 56 8.65 11.70 -3.71
CA GLY A 56 9.23 12.91 -3.12
C GLY A 56 10.43 13.42 -3.93
N ASN A 57 11.51 13.77 -3.23
CA ASN A 57 12.72 14.35 -3.82
C ASN A 57 13.36 13.51 -4.94
N HIS A 58 13.17 12.19 -4.92
CA HIS A 58 13.71 11.28 -5.94
C HIS A 58 12.77 10.99 -7.09
N ALA A 59 11.69 11.78 -7.28
CA ALA A 59 10.66 11.54 -8.30
C ALA A 59 11.25 11.39 -9.71
N HIS A 60 12.23 12.21 -10.08
CA HIS A 60 12.89 12.13 -11.40
C HIS A 60 13.58 10.77 -11.60
N ALA A 61 14.43 10.38 -10.64
CA ALA A 61 15.15 9.10 -10.68
C ALA A 61 14.23 7.87 -10.72
N LEU A 62 13.08 7.94 -10.05
CA LEU A 62 12.07 6.88 -10.06
C LEU A 62 11.32 6.81 -11.39
N LYS A 63 11.03 7.95 -12.02
CA LYS A 63 10.44 8.00 -13.38
C LYS A 63 11.39 7.41 -14.43
N GLU A 64 12.68 7.74 -14.39
CA GLU A 64 13.70 7.15 -15.28
C GLU A 64 13.82 5.64 -15.08
N LEU A 65 13.87 5.18 -13.81
CA LEU A 65 13.89 3.75 -13.49
C LEU A 65 12.68 3.04 -14.10
N THR A 66 11.49 3.60 -13.88
CA THR A 66 10.24 3.04 -14.39
C THR A 66 10.20 3.02 -15.91
N ALA A 67 10.58 4.11 -16.58
CA ALA A 67 10.64 4.16 -18.05
C ALA A 67 11.61 3.14 -18.66
N SER A 68 12.68 2.78 -17.94
CA SER A 68 13.71 1.85 -18.43
C SER A 68 13.45 0.37 -18.07
N LYS A 69 12.65 0.08 -17.03
CA LYS A 69 12.55 -1.27 -16.45
C LYS A 69 11.13 -1.81 -16.33
N TYR A 70 10.11 -0.95 -16.29
CA TYR A 70 8.73 -1.41 -16.20
C TYR A 70 8.19 -1.70 -17.61
N THR A 71 7.71 -2.91 -17.81
CA THR A 71 7.18 -3.40 -19.09
C THR A 71 5.69 -3.75 -19.01
N GLY A 72 5.05 -3.49 -17.86
CA GLY A 72 3.64 -3.75 -17.65
C GLY A 72 2.73 -2.75 -18.40
N ASN A 73 1.42 -2.99 -18.34
CA ASN A 73 0.40 -2.26 -19.09
C ASN A 73 -0.44 -1.32 -18.19
N ALA A 74 -0.20 -1.29 -16.88
CA ALA A 74 -0.96 -0.42 -15.99
C ALA A 74 -0.74 1.06 -16.31
N LYS A 75 -1.82 1.85 -16.28
CA LYS A 75 -1.74 3.32 -16.42
C LYS A 75 -1.01 3.91 -15.22
N LEU A 76 0.10 4.60 -15.46
CA LEU A 76 0.90 5.24 -14.40
C LEU A 76 0.46 6.68 -14.18
N THR A 77 0.18 7.02 -12.92
CA THR A 77 -0.09 8.39 -12.48
C THR A 77 0.93 8.78 -11.41
N TRP A 78 1.71 9.82 -11.69
CA TRP A 78 2.73 10.31 -10.76
C TRP A 78 2.20 11.49 -9.96
N VAL A 79 2.38 11.42 -8.65
CA VAL A 79 2.04 12.49 -7.70
C VAL A 79 3.32 12.91 -7.00
N THR A 80 3.62 14.21 -6.99
CA THR A 80 4.80 14.71 -6.28
C THR A 80 4.41 15.21 -4.91
N ASN A 81 4.96 14.59 -3.86
CA ASN A 81 4.90 15.12 -2.51
C ASN A 81 6.08 16.08 -2.28
N THR A 82 5.80 17.38 -2.21
CA THR A 82 6.78 18.43 -1.94
C THR A 82 6.95 18.72 -0.44
N SER A 83 6.18 18.06 0.42
CA SER A 83 6.12 18.26 1.86
C SER A 83 6.40 16.94 2.61
N ILE A 84 7.53 16.33 2.30
CA ILE A 84 7.94 15.01 2.84
C ILE A 84 8.11 15.00 4.36
N GLU A 85 8.36 16.16 4.97
CA GLU A 85 8.40 16.37 6.41
C GLU A 85 7.05 16.12 7.10
N ARG A 86 5.96 16.08 6.34
CA ARG A 86 4.60 15.79 6.83
C ARG A 86 4.32 14.30 7.06
N ALA A 87 5.32 13.46 6.90
CA ALA A 87 5.29 12.01 7.03
C ALA A 87 4.45 11.28 5.94
N ASN A 88 4.38 9.94 6.01
CA ASN A 88 3.80 9.11 4.94
C ASN A 88 2.26 9.17 4.85
N GLY A 89 1.58 9.63 5.90
CA GLY A 89 0.13 9.87 5.86
C GLY A 89 -0.25 10.99 4.90
N TYR A 90 0.58 12.03 4.77
CA TYR A 90 0.36 13.06 3.75
C TYR A 90 0.56 12.52 2.32
N SER A 91 1.54 11.64 2.12
CA SER A 91 1.68 10.92 0.84
C SER A 91 0.44 10.06 0.54
N LEU A 92 -0.10 9.37 1.55
CA LEU A 92 -1.35 8.61 1.40
C LEU A 92 -2.51 9.54 1.02
N HIS A 93 -2.68 10.67 1.70
CA HIS A 93 -3.72 11.66 1.38
C HIS A 93 -3.66 12.09 -0.10
N LEU A 94 -2.48 12.46 -0.60
CA LEU A 94 -2.28 12.83 -2.01
C LEU A 94 -2.66 11.69 -2.98
N GLY A 95 -2.28 10.46 -2.66
CA GLY A 95 -2.63 9.27 -3.45
C GLY A 95 -4.14 9.01 -3.49
N LEU A 96 -4.81 9.12 -2.35
CA LEU A 96 -6.26 8.93 -2.22
C LEU A 96 -7.06 10.03 -2.95
N GLN A 97 -6.59 11.28 -2.95
CA GLN A 97 -7.20 12.35 -3.75
C GLN A 97 -7.23 12.00 -5.23
N VAL A 98 -6.09 11.54 -5.77
CA VAL A 98 -5.98 11.18 -7.19
C VAL A 98 -6.81 9.93 -7.52
N TRP A 99 -6.84 8.95 -6.63
CA TRP A 99 -7.69 7.76 -6.81
C TRP A 99 -9.17 8.11 -6.93
N SER A 100 -9.68 9.01 -6.07
CA SER A 100 -11.10 9.34 -6.01
C SER A 100 -11.59 10.23 -7.14
N GLN A 101 -10.73 11.06 -7.76
CA GLN A 101 -11.11 11.99 -8.84
C GLN A 101 -11.62 11.26 -10.09
N GLU A 102 -11.04 10.11 -10.44
CA GLU A 102 -11.43 9.35 -11.64
C GLU A 102 -12.61 8.39 -11.40
N THR A 103 -12.92 8.02 -10.14
CA THR A 103 -14.11 7.22 -9.84
C THR A 103 -15.41 8.04 -9.93
N ASN A 104 -15.33 9.35 -10.06
CA ASN A 104 -16.47 10.26 -10.20
C ASN A 104 -16.79 10.67 -11.65
N THR A 105 -16.05 10.20 -12.64
CA THR A 105 -16.45 10.34 -14.04
C THR A 105 -17.49 9.27 -14.35
N GLU A 106 -18.78 9.62 -14.16
CA GLU A 106 -19.89 8.83 -14.70
C GLU A 106 -19.75 8.75 -16.23
N PRO A 107 -20.03 7.57 -16.86
CA PRO A 107 -20.17 7.52 -18.29
C PRO A 107 -21.33 8.45 -18.70
N PRO A 108 -21.29 9.08 -19.90
CA PRO A 108 -22.39 9.91 -20.38
C PRO A 108 -23.68 9.10 -20.31
N GLN A 109 -24.72 9.69 -19.69
CA GLN A 109 -26.05 9.12 -19.66
C GLN A 109 -26.63 9.19 -21.07
N ASP A 110 -26.53 8.09 -21.82
CA ASP A 110 -27.41 7.89 -22.95
C ASP A 110 -28.79 7.53 -22.43
N ASN A 111 -29.69 8.50 -22.47
CA ASN A 111 -31.11 8.29 -22.28
C ASN A 111 -31.65 7.45 -23.41
N GLU A 112 -31.88 6.15 -23.19
CA GLU A 112 -32.96 5.46 -23.86
C GLU A 112 -33.51 4.31 -23.00
N LEU A 113 -34.83 4.34 -22.88
CA LEU A 113 -35.69 3.40 -22.17
C LEU A 113 -35.42 1.95 -22.63
N SER A 114 -35.18 1.06 -21.67
CA SER A 114 -35.62 -0.33 -21.82
C SER A 114 -35.94 -0.94 -20.45
N GLN A 115 -37.20 -1.22 -20.27
CA GLN A 115 -37.78 -1.91 -19.10
C GLN A 115 -37.41 -3.40 -19.10
N ASN A 116 -37.21 -3.88 -17.88
CA ASN A 116 -37.39 -5.28 -17.45
C ASN A 116 -36.53 -6.38 -18.09
N LEU A 117 -35.55 -6.83 -17.25
CA LEU A 117 -35.32 -8.26 -17.04
C LEU A 117 -34.55 -8.44 -15.74
N GLU A 118 -35.24 -8.95 -14.71
CA GLU A 118 -34.60 -9.47 -13.50
C GLU A 118 -33.72 -10.67 -13.89
N SER A 119 -32.44 -10.45 -13.98
CA SER A 119 -31.44 -11.52 -13.96
C SER A 119 -30.66 -11.43 -12.64
N THR A 120 -30.92 -12.37 -11.75
CA THR A 120 -30.10 -12.69 -10.59
C THR A 120 -28.75 -13.23 -11.05
N SER A 121 -27.88 -12.35 -11.50
CA SER A 121 -26.46 -12.64 -11.62
C SER A 121 -25.80 -12.23 -10.30
N ALA A 122 -25.06 -13.15 -9.67
CA ALA A 122 -24.20 -12.84 -8.55
C ALA A 122 -23.33 -11.64 -8.96
N SER A 123 -23.56 -10.47 -8.34
CA SER A 123 -22.81 -9.26 -8.63
C SER A 123 -21.34 -9.53 -8.32
N GLU A 124 -20.47 -9.38 -9.32
CA GLU A 124 -19.05 -9.35 -9.07
C GLU A 124 -18.75 -8.36 -7.93
N PRO A 125 -17.83 -8.70 -7.01
CA PRO A 125 -17.50 -7.80 -5.91
C PRO A 125 -17.11 -6.44 -6.50
N ASN A 126 -17.73 -5.36 -6.00
CA ASN A 126 -17.51 -3.99 -6.50
C ASN A 126 -16.07 -3.54 -6.21
N THR A 127 -15.15 -3.98 -7.05
CA THR A 127 -13.70 -3.77 -6.93
C THR A 127 -13.27 -2.32 -7.13
N GLU A 128 -14.17 -1.45 -7.61
CA GLU A 128 -13.92 -0.01 -7.79
C GLU A 128 -14.05 0.78 -6.49
N SER A 129 -14.62 0.17 -5.45
CA SER A 129 -14.79 0.80 -4.14
C SER A 129 -13.54 0.73 -3.26
N TYR A 130 -12.50 0.03 -3.70
CA TYR A 130 -11.27 -0.21 -2.93
C TYR A 130 -10.02 0.05 -3.76
N CYS A 131 -8.94 0.47 -3.10
CA CYS A 131 -7.61 0.54 -3.68
C CYS A 131 -6.60 -0.23 -2.82
N HIS A 132 -5.51 -0.71 -3.45
CA HIS A 132 -4.34 -1.17 -2.73
C HIS A 132 -3.51 0.03 -2.27
N LEU A 133 -2.95 -0.06 -1.07
CA LEU A 133 -1.88 0.82 -0.61
C LEU A 133 -0.68 -0.06 -0.27
N VAL A 134 0.49 0.29 -0.81
CA VAL A 134 1.75 -0.42 -0.55
C VAL A 134 2.91 0.55 -0.36
N MET A 135 3.92 0.13 0.40
CA MET A 135 5.18 0.84 0.56
C MET A 135 6.16 0.42 -0.53
N SER A 136 6.88 1.38 -1.12
CA SER A 136 7.82 1.12 -2.23
C SER A 136 9.12 0.42 -1.83
N ASP A 137 9.36 0.26 -0.54
CA ASP A 137 10.55 -0.30 0.07
C ASP A 137 10.32 -1.68 0.71
N HIS A 138 9.16 -2.26 0.50
CA HIS A 138 8.85 -3.61 0.95
C HIS A 138 9.03 -4.63 -0.16
N VAL A 139 9.41 -5.83 0.22
CA VAL A 139 9.55 -7.00 -0.65
C VAL A 139 8.57 -8.05 -0.20
N TYR A 140 7.87 -8.65 -1.14
CA TYR A 140 6.91 -9.73 -0.88
C TYR A 140 7.18 -10.89 -1.84
N ASP A 141 6.97 -12.13 -1.39
CA ASP A 141 7.04 -13.30 -2.26
C ASP A 141 5.70 -13.58 -2.98
N GLU A 142 5.72 -14.60 -3.82
CA GLU A 142 4.53 -15.02 -4.56
C GLU A 142 3.45 -15.58 -3.63
N ALA A 143 3.83 -16.28 -2.56
CA ALA A 143 2.87 -16.81 -1.59
C ALA A 143 2.11 -15.69 -0.86
N PHE A 144 2.80 -14.57 -0.54
CA PHE A 144 2.18 -13.38 0.02
C PHE A 144 1.13 -12.79 -0.95
N THR A 145 1.53 -12.53 -2.20
CA THR A 145 0.62 -11.94 -3.20
C THR A 145 -0.54 -12.85 -3.54
N LYS A 146 -0.34 -14.17 -3.53
CA LYS A 146 -1.43 -15.15 -3.64
C LYS A 146 -2.42 -15.05 -2.47
N GLY A 147 -1.94 -14.91 -1.24
CA GLY A 147 -2.80 -14.67 -0.07
C GLY A 147 -3.63 -13.38 -0.20
N VAL A 148 -3.04 -12.30 -0.73
CA VAL A 148 -3.78 -11.08 -1.07
C VAL A 148 -4.86 -11.35 -2.11
N GLN A 149 -4.55 -12.08 -3.19
CA GLN A 149 -5.50 -12.42 -4.23
C GLN A 149 -6.66 -13.27 -3.71
N GLU A 150 -6.38 -14.25 -2.85
CA GLU A 150 -7.39 -15.09 -2.20
C GLU A 150 -8.32 -14.25 -1.31
N HIS A 151 -7.78 -13.25 -0.60
CA HIS A 151 -8.61 -12.33 0.18
C HIS A 151 -9.50 -11.46 -0.72
N LEU A 152 -8.99 -10.97 -1.84
CA LEU A 152 -9.75 -10.17 -2.81
C LEU A 152 -10.87 -10.94 -3.51
N SER A 153 -10.78 -12.28 -3.57
CA SER A 153 -11.84 -13.13 -4.14
C SER A 153 -13.04 -13.28 -3.20
N LYS A 154 -12.87 -12.92 -1.92
CA LYS A 154 -13.95 -12.89 -0.93
C LYS A 154 -14.69 -11.55 -0.99
N ASN A 155 -15.91 -11.51 -0.46
CA ASN A 155 -16.63 -10.25 -0.34
C ASN A 155 -15.97 -9.36 0.72
N LEU A 156 -15.32 -8.27 0.30
CA LEU A 156 -14.64 -7.34 1.20
C LEU A 156 -15.65 -6.61 2.09
N GLN A 157 -15.44 -6.65 3.40
CA GLN A 157 -16.33 -6.03 4.39
C GLN A 157 -15.92 -4.59 4.74
N GLY A 158 -14.71 -4.16 4.37
CA GLY A 158 -14.14 -2.85 4.67
C GLY A 158 -12.64 -2.82 4.41
N SER A 159 -12.01 -1.73 4.85
CA SER A 159 -10.56 -1.58 4.78
C SER A 159 -9.85 -2.70 5.54
N THR A 160 -8.79 -3.24 4.97
CA THR A 160 -8.05 -4.40 5.50
C THR A 160 -6.55 -4.13 5.52
N LEU A 161 -5.87 -4.49 6.60
CA LEU A 161 -4.43 -4.57 6.73
C LEU A 161 -4.00 -6.03 6.63
N PHE A 162 -3.01 -6.32 5.79
CA PHE A 162 -2.34 -7.62 5.80
C PHE A 162 -1.28 -7.64 6.88
N VAL A 163 -1.32 -8.67 7.72
CA VAL A 163 -0.48 -8.79 8.91
C VAL A 163 0.30 -10.11 8.92
N ASP A 164 1.45 -10.09 9.58
CA ASP A 164 2.24 -11.28 9.85
C ASP A 164 2.18 -11.61 11.35
N SER A 165 1.72 -12.82 11.67
CA SER A 165 1.66 -13.34 13.04
C SER A 165 2.93 -14.08 13.47
N LYS A 166 3.92 -14.26 12.57
CA LYS A 166 5.22 -14.90 12.85
C LYS A 166 6.20 -13.90 13.49
N ILE A 167 5.84 -13.37 14.66
CA ILE A 167 6.55 -12.26 15.32
C ILE A 167 8.04 -12.58 15.54
N ASP A 168 8.37 -13.83 15.88
CA ASP A 168 9.74 -14.26 16.15
C ASP A 168 10.64 -14.27 14.89
N GLN A 169 10.05 -14.12 13.68
CA GLN A 169 10.76 -14.10 12.40
C GLN A 169 10.98 -12.68 11.86
N ILE A 170 10.47 -11.66 12.54
CA ILE A 170 10.60 -10.27 12.10
C ILE A 170 12.01 -9.76 12.38
N PHE A 171 12.70 -9.30 11.34
CA PHE A 171 14.12 -8.90 11.39
C PHE A 171 14.36 -7.70 12.34
N ASP A 172 13.53 -6.66 12.26
CA ASP A 172 13.64 -5.46 13.10
C ASP A 172 12.34 -5.21 13.86
N LEU A 173 12.08 -6.06 14.86
CA LEU A 173 10.86 -6.00 15.65
C LEU A 173 10.71 -4.67 16.41
N ASP A 174 11.82 -4.04 16.80
CA ASP A 174 11.79 -2.79 17.58
C ASP A 174 11.23 -1.63 16.73
N ASP A 175 11.61 -1.54 15.45
CA ASP A 175 11.11 -0.51 14.52
C ASP A 175 9.79 -0.89 13.81
N ALA A 176 9.39 -2.15 13.86
CA ALA A 176 8.17 -2.63 13.23
C ALA A 176 6.89 -2.03 13.85
N THR A 177 5.89 -1.80 13.03
CA THR A 177 4.55 -1.40 13.50
C THR A 177 3.79 -2.62 14.02
N LYS A 178 3.61 -2.67 15.35
CA LYS A 178 2.88 -3.73 16.04
C LYS A 178 1.39 -3.59 15.81
N VAL A 179 0.68 -4.72 15.78
CA VAL A 179 -0.76 -4.81 15.54
C VAL A 179 -1.40 -5.69 16.61
N GLN A 180 -2.47 -5.20 17.22
CA GLN A 180 -3.37 -5.99 18.04
C GLN A 180 -4.67 -6.17 17.28
N HIS A 181 -5.04 -7.42 17.01
CA HIS A 181 -6.33 -7.75 16.40
C HIS A 181 -7.01 -8.91 17.11
N GLU A 182 -8.33 -9.02 16.94
CA GLU A 182 -9.14 -10.11 17.45
C GLU A 182 -10.18 -10.51 16.40
N ASN A 183 -10.30 -11.81 16.13
CA ASN A 183 -11.27 -12.35 15.15
C ASN A 183 -11.22 -11.64 13.78
N GLY A 184 -10.02 -11.28 13.31
CA GLY A 184 -9.83 -10.57 12.05
C GLY A 184 -10.21 -9.08 12.10
N ARG A 185 -10.50 -8.50 13.27
CA ARG A 185 -10.74 -7.07 13.45
C ARG A 185 -9.53 -6.40 14.09
N LEU A 186 -9.06 -5.32 13.49
CA LEU A 186 -8.02 -4.48 14.06
C LEU A 186 -8.55 -3.77 15.29
N LEU A 187 -7.82 -3.84 16.39
CA LEU A 187 -8.11 -3.14 17.64
C LEU A 187 -7.22 -1.93 17.84
N SER A 188 -5.92 -2.09 17.58
CA SER A 188 -4.93 -1.02 17.68
C SER A 188 -3.68 -1.36 16.87
N LEU A 189 -2.92 -0.35 16.48
CA LEU A 189 -1.61 -0.50 15.85
C LEU A 189 -0.69 0.65 16.29
N GLY A 190 0.62 0.40 16.24
CA GLY A 190 1.64 1.41 16.55
C GLY A 190 2.98 0.81 16.94
N LYS A 191 4.05 1.56 16.74
CA LYS A 191 5.43 1.11 17.04
C LYS A 191 5.64 0.83 18.55
N SER A 192 5.00 1.61 19.41
CA SER A 192 5.13 1.51 20.87
C SER A 192 4.07 0.62 21.54
N LEU A 193 3.28 -0.12 20.75
CA LEU A 193 2.23 -0.98 21.30
C LEU A 193 2.83 -2.11 22.12
N MET A 194 2.44 -2.22 23.40
CA MET A 194 2.98 -3.22 24.34
C MET A 194 2.28 -4.58 24.24
N SER A 195 1.00 -4.58 23.88
CA SER A 195 0.23 -5.82 23.66
C SER A 195 -0.10 -5.92 22.18
N TYR A 196 0.43 -6.94 21.51
CA TYR A 196 0.25 -7.15 20.08
C TYR A 196 0.34 -8.65 19.77
N ASN A 197 -0.26 -9.06 18.66
CA ASN A 197 -0.25 -10.45 18.20
C ASN A 197 0.07 -10.58 16.69
N ALA A 198 0.40 -9.47 16.02
CA ALA A 198 0.85 -9.45 14.65
C ALA A 198 1.66 -8.19 14.34
N ILE A 199 2.26 -8.14 13.14
CA ILE A 199 3.04 -7.03 12.61
C ILE A 199 2.41 -6.55 11.31
N ASP A 200 2.38 -5.23 11.11
CA ASP A 200 1.97 -4.55 9.88
C ASP A 200 2.98 -4.87 8.75
N THR A 201 2.50 -5.44 7.66
CA THR A 201 3.35 -5.80 6.50
C THR A 201 3.47 -4.67 5.47
N GLY A 202 2.88 -3.50 5.71
CA GLY A 202 2.89 -2.39 4.76
C GLY A 202 1.96 -2.56 3.56
N TRP A 203 1.10 -3.58 3.53
CA TRP A 203 0.10 -3.79 2.47
C TRP A 203 -1.31 -3.63 3.00
N PHE A 204 -2.08 -2.74 2.38
CA PHE A 204 -3.47 -2.45 2.76
C PHE A 204 -4.42 -2.53 1.55
N ILE A 205 -5.67 -2.84 1.84
CA ILE A 205 -6.81 -2.57 0.97
C ILE A 205 -7.62 -1.46 1.66
N LEU A 206 -7.83 -0.34 0.99
CA LEU A 206 -8.49 0.82 1.56
C LEU A 206 -9.79 1.13 0.83
N ASP A 207 -10.85 1.41 1.56
CA ASP A 207 -12.11 1.92 1.03
C ASP A 207 -12.13 3.46 0.93
N LYS A 208 -13.18 4.01 0.33
CA LYS A 208 -13.32 5.46 0.10
C LYS A 208 -13.37 6.30 1.38
N LYS A 209 -13.76 5.74 2.52
CA LYS A 209 -13.80 6.45 3.81
C LYS A 209 -12.41 6.84 4.30
N CYS A 210 -11.38 6.09 3.92
CA CYS A 210 -9.99 6.46 4.22
C CYS A 210 -9.58 7.80 3.63
N LYS A 211 -10.17 8.21 2.49
CA LYS A 211 -9.93 9.53 1.90
C LYS A 211 -10.45 10.65 2.80
N GLU A 212 -11.70 10.54 3.26
CA GLU A 212 -12.33 11.54 4.12
C GLU A 212 -11.58 11.69 5.45
N ILE A 213 -11.13 10.56 6.01
CA ILE A 213 -10.31 10.55 7.23
C ILE A 213 -8.94 11.21 7.00
N ALA A 214 -8.27 10.92 5.88
CA ALA A 214 -6.97 11.51 5.56
C ALA A 214 -7.09 13.02 5.28
N GLU A 215 -8.17 13.48 4.65
CA GLU A 215 -8.49 14.89 4.44
C GLU A 215 -8.71 15.63 5.78
N ALA A 216 -9.47 15.03 6.70
CA ALA A 216 -9.69 15.62 8.01
C ALA A 216 -8.37 15.72 8.82
N LEU A 217 -7.52 14.71 8.76
CA LEU A 217 -6.20 14.76 9.42
C LEU A 217 -5.29 15.82 8.80
N GLU A 218 -5.30 15.95 7.48
CA GLU A 218 -4.51 16.96 6.75
C GLU A 218 -4.83 18.38 7.21
N GLN A 219 -6.11 18.69 7.45
CA GLN A 219 -6.58 20.02 7.90
C GLN A 219 -6.17 20.32 9.35
N HIS A 220 -5.99 19.30 10.21
CA HIS A 220 -5.82 19.49 11.65
C HIS A 220 -4.44 19.10 12.17
N GLN A 221 -3.63 18.37 11.40
CA GLN A 221 -2.32 17.87 11.81
C GLN A 221 -1.23 18.21 10.80
N ARG A 222 -0.15 18.82 11.30
CA ARG A 222 1.02 19.13 10.46
C ARG A 222 1.74 17.87 10.00
N GLN A 223 1.82 16.87 10.86
CA GLN A 223 2.45 15.57 10.59
C GLN A 223 1.52 14.45 11.00
N PHE A 224 1.32 13.47 10.15
CA PHE A 224 0.58 12.25 10.45
C PHE A 224 1.07 11.10 9.57
N GLY A 225 1.05 9.89 10.12
CA GLY A 225 1.43 8.67 9.41
C GLY A 225 0.22 7.93 8.82
N VAL A 226 0.47 6.88 8.05
CA VAL A 226 -0.56 5.91 7.63
C VAL A 226 -1.26 5.33 8.86
N SER A 227 -0.49 4.98 9.91
CA SER A 227 -1.06 4.49 11.17
C SER A 227 -2.06 5.48 11.79
N SER A 228 -1.80 6.79 11.71
CA SER A 228 -2.73 7.82 12.21
C SER A 228 -4.06 7.84 11.43
N VAL A 229 -4.01 7.58 10.11
CA VAL A 229 -5.22 7.45 9.29
C VAL A 229 -6.02 6.21 9.73
N VAL A 230 -5.35 5.09 9.95
CA VAL A 230 -5.99 3.85 10.42
C VAL A 230 -6.58 4.03 11.82
N GLU A 231 -5.84 4.64 12.76
CA GLU A 231 -6.34 4.93 14.11
C GLU A 231 -7.57 5.86 14.11
N ALA A 232 -7.57 6.88 13.26
CA ALA A 232 -8.70 7.78 13.09
C ALA A 232 -9.90 7.06 12.45
N TYR A 233 -9.66 6.18 11.48
CA TYR A 233 -10.68 5.35 10.85
C TYR A 233 -11.36 4.42 11.86
N LEU A 234 -10.59 3.77 12.75
CA LEU A 234 -11.08 2.86 13.79
C LEU A 234 -12.08 3.51 14.76
N LYS A 235 -12.05 4.84 14.93
CA LYS A 235 -13.02 5.56 15.77
C LYS A 235 -14.44 5.56 15.22
N HIS A 236 -14.59 5.29 13.91
CA HIS A 236 -15.86 5.42 13.21
C HIS A 236 -16.31 4.13 12.50
N TYR A 237 -15.35 3.31 12.07
CA TYR A 237 -15.60 2.17 11.20
C TYR A 237 -14.73 0.96 11.58
N PRO A 238 -15.20 -0.27 11.34
CA PRO A 238 -14.39 -1.45 11.53
C PRO A 238 -13.28 -1.50 10.47
N PHE A 239 -12.03 -1.75 10.92
CA PHE A 239 -10.89 -2.07 10.08
C PHE A 239 -10.54 -3.55 10.28
N TYR A 240 -10.20 -4.26 9.22
CA TYR A 240 -9.96 -5.69 9.28
C TYR A 240 -8.48 -6.02 9.19
N CYS A 241 -8.11 -7.20 9.70
CA CYS A 241 -6.79 -7.79 9.52
C CYS A 241 -6.93 -9.12 8.79
N GLN A 242 -6.02 -9.35 7.82
CA GLN A 242 -5.86 -10.64 7.17
C GLN A 242 -4.43 -11.13 7.39
N SER A 243 -4.29 -12.25 8.11
CA SER A 243 -2.98 -12.87 8.29
C SER A 243 -2.49 -13.53 6.99
N ILE A 244 -1.21 -13.35 6.68
CA ILE A 244 -0.50 -14.03 5.58
C ILE A 244 0.47 -15.04 6.19
N ASP A 245 -0.04 -16.24 6.49
CA ASP A 245 0.72 -17.25 7.23
C ASP A 245 1.82 -17.93 6.41
N SER A 246 1.61 -18.10 5.10
CA SER A 246 2.55 -18.77 4.19
C SER A 246 3.48 -17.83 3.44
N GLY A 247 3.15 -16.53 3.39
CA GLY A 247 3.94 -15.54 2.68
C GLY A 247 5.14 -15.04 3.47
N ARG A 248 6.16 -14.59 2.73
CA ARG A 248 7.34 -13.89 3.28
C ARG A 248 7.33 -12.44 2.80
N TRP A 249 7.79 -11.58 3.66
CA TRP A 249 7.95 -10.15 3.36
C TRP A 249 9.13 -9.58 4.15
N GLN A 250 9.66 -8.46 3.69
CA GLN A 250 10.71 -7.72 4.38
C GLN A 250 10.65 -6.26 3.96
N ASP A 251 10.70 -5.34 4.91
CA ASP A 251 10.97 -3.93 4.64
C ASP A 251 12.48 -3.70 4.44
N VAL A 252 12.83 -2.70 3.65
CA VAL A 252 14.21 -2.39 3.29
C VAL A 252 14.50 -0.93 3.62
N ASP A 253 14.77 -0.67 4.91
CA ASP A 253 15.01 0.69 5.42
C ASP A 253 16.48 1.02 5.66
N ASN A 254 17.33 0.00 5.77
CA ASN A 254 18.77 0.14 5.96
C ASN A 254 19.54 -0.99 5.27
N PRO A 255 20.90 -0.90 5.14
CA PRO A 255 21.70 -1.93 4.49
C PRO A 255 21.54 -3.35 5.08
N ALA A 256 21.45 -3.49 6.41
CA ALA A 256 21.28 -4.81 7.04
C ALA A 256 19.92 -5.46 6.68
N MET A 257 18.85 -4.67 6.63
CA MET A 257 17.54 -5.14 6.16
C MET A 257 17.59 -5.54 4.69
N PHE A 258 18.37 -4.83 3.86
CA PHE A 258 18.56 -5.21 2.46
C PHE A 258 19.28 -6.54 2.32
N GLU A 259 20.35 -6.78 3.08
CA GLU A 259 21.06 -8.06 3.13
C GLU A 259 20.12 -9.19 3.56
N ALA A 260 19.35 -8.98 4.64
CA ALA A 260 18.34 -9.93 5.10
C ALA A 260 17.29 -10.22 4.02
N ALA A 261 16.82 -9.20 3.30
CA ALA A 261 15.91 -9.39 2.18
C ALA A 261 16.55 -10.20 1.04
N GLN A 262 17.82 -9.98 0.71
CA GLN A 262 18.52 -10.78 -0.30
C GLN A 262 18.62 -12.26 0.10
N GLU A 263 18.91 -12.55 1.37
CA GLU A 263 18.94 -13.92 1.88
C GLU A 263 17.54 -14.57 1.88
N LEU A 264 16.53 -13.82 2.32
CA LEU A 264 15.16 -14.32 2.42
C LEU A 264 14.54 -14.67 1.07
N PHE A 265 14.91 -13.95 0.01
CA PHE A 265 14.35 -14.08 -1.34
C PHE A 265 15.33 -14.66 -2.37
N SER A 266 16.45 -15.28 -1.90
CA SER A 266 17.44 -15.98 -2.75
C SER A 266 16.94 -17.37 -3.21
#